data_655a1d8235de69d7984b33e1a0a3163c
#
_entry.id   655a1d8235de69d7984b33e1a0a3163c
#
_cell.length_a   1.000
_cell.length_b   1.000
_cell.length_c   1.000
_cell.angle_alpha   90.00
_cell.angle_beta   90.00
_cell.angle_gamma   90.00
#
_symmetry.space_group_name_H-M   'P 1'
#
loop_
_entity.id
_entity.type
_entity.pdbx_description
1 polymer ?
#
loop_
_entity_poly.entity_id
_entity_poly.type
_entity_poly.pdbx_seq_one_letter_code
_entity_poly.pdbx_strand_id
1 'polypeptide(L)'
;MRPRLVLFGDSITELSFADGGWGAALADHFSRKADVVLRGFSGYNTRWALRVLGRAMESAAVGADPAAVTVFFGANDASLPDRKQVHQHVPLEEYQSNLRDICAYFKEQWPSTKIILITPPPIYELARIRDMYGEDDPSKLPERTNEAAGTYAQACLTVAKELNHPVIDIWTKMQQFPDWQTSALCDGLHFTPFGNKILFDCVLETLESIGFSQGSLQADLPLFHDIDPKNPLKAFGV
;
A
#
# COMPACT_ATOMS: atom_id res chain seq x y z
N MET A 1 -1.12 -24.27 4.39
CA MET A 1 -1.93 -23.05 4.15
C MET A 1 -1.00 -21.99 3.59
N ARG A 2 -1.40 -21.29 2.52
CA ARG A 2 -0.59 -20.23 1.93
C ARG A 2 -0.41 -19.07 2.92
N PRO A 3 0.80 -18.51 3.02
CA PRO A 3 0.98 -17.25 3.75
C PRO A 3 0.18 -16.13 3.10
N ARG A 4 -0.20 -15.13 3.87
CA ARG A 4 -0.99 -13.99 3.38
C ARG A 4 -0.20 -12.70 3.45
N LEU A 5 -0.38 -11.87 2.42
CA LEU A 5 0.04 -10.48 2.37
C LEU A 5 -1.20 -9.61 2.46
N VAL A 6 -1.33 -8.79 3.49
CA VAL A 6 -2.47 -7.87 3.66
C VAL A 6 -2.07 -6.50 3.17
N LEU A 7 -2.85 -5.92 2.25
CA LEU A 7 -2.63 -4.57 1.73
C LEU A 7 -3.66 -3.64 2.39
N PHE A 8 -3.22 -2.87 3.39
CA PHE A 8 -4.07 -1.93 4.12
C PHE A 8 -3.73 -0.49 3.74
N GLY A 9 -4.73 0.26 3.29
CA GLY A 9 -4.53 1.63 2.81
C GLY A 9 -5.79 2.34 2.35
N ASP A 10 -5.59 3.45 1.66
CA ASP A 10 -6.65 4.30 1.09
C ASP A 10 -7.04 3.90 -0.35
N SER A 11 -7.43 4.88 -1.19
CA SER A 11 -7.82 4.66 -2.58
C SER A 11 -6.70 4.05 -3.43
N ILE A 12 -5.44 4.39 -3.19
CA ILE A 12 -4.30 3.85 -3.94
C ILE A 12 -4.15 2.35 -3.67
N THR A 13 -4.52 1.91 -2.47
CA THR A 13 -4.61 0.49 -2.14
C THR A 13 -5.90 -0.14 -2.67
N GLU A 14 -7.06 0.51 -2.53
CA GLU A 14 -8.34 -0.01 -3.05
C GLU A 14 -8.28 -0.27 -4.55
N LEU A 15 -7.71 0.66 -5.31
CA LEU A 15 -7.55 0.56 -6.77
C LEU A 15 -6.38 -0.34 -7.20
N SER A 16 -5.62 -0.91 -6.26
CA SER A 16 -4.45 -1.73 -6.57
C SER A 16 -4.76 -3.04 -7.30
N PHE A 17 -6.02 -3.48 -7.30
CA PHE A 17 -6.48 -4.66 -8.05
C PHE A 17 -7.15 -4.31 -9.40
N ALA A 18 -7.18 -3.04 -9.78
CA ALA A 18 -7.54 -2.63 -11.13
C ALA A 18 -6.49 -3.10 -12.16
N ASP A 19 -6.81 -2.99 -13.44
CA ASP A 19 -5.88 -3.33 -14.53
C ASP A 19 -4.58 -2.51 -14.41
N GLY A 20 -3.45 -3.23 -14.43
CA GLY A 20 -2.13 -2.64 -14.19
C GLY A 20 -1.85 -2.20 -12.75
N GLY A 21 -2.69 -2.57 -11.79
CA GLY A 21 -2.53 -2.22 -10.37
C GLY A 21 -1.45 -3.04 -9.66
N TRP A 22 -0.78 -2.42 -8.67
CA TRP A 22 0.33 -3.04 -7.94
C TRP A 22 -0.09 -4.25 -7.08
N GLY A 23 -1.30 -4.25 -6.54
CA GLY A 23 -1.85 -5.39 -5.78
C GLY A 23 -2.17 -6.58 -6.68
N ALA A 24 -2.74 -6.34 -7.87
CA ALA A 24 -2.97 -7.37 -8.88
C ALA A 24 -1.66 -7.99 -9.36
N ALA A 25 -0.63 -7.16 -9.60
CA ALA A 25 0.70 -7.62 -9.96
C ALA A 25 1.34 -8.47 -8.85
N LEU A 26 1.15 -8.12 -7.56
CA LEU A 26 1.59 -8.95 -6.44
C LEU A 26 0.86 -10.30 -6.37
N ALA A 27 -0.46 -10.29 -6.59
CA ALA A 27 -1.25 -11.53 -6.58
C ALA A 27 -0.84 -12.48 -7.71
N ASP A 28 -0.54 -11.94 -8.89
CA ASP A 28 0.02 -12.70 -10.02
C ASP A 28 1.43 -13.24 -9.69
N HIS A 29 2.32 -12.37 -9.21
CA HIS A 29 3.70 -12.73 -8.87
C HIS A 29 3.77 -13.87 -7.84
N PHE A 30 2.93 -13.84 -6.81
CA PHE A 30 2.87 -14.88 -5.76
C PHE A 30 1.82 -15.95 -6.02
N SER A 31 1.36 -16.07 -7.26
CA SER A 31 0.37 -17.09 -7.66
C SER A 31 0.75 -18.47 -7.12
N ARG A 32 -0.18 -19.14 -6.42
CA ARG A 32 -0.04 -20.45 -5.75
C ARG A 32 0.98 -20.49 -4.58
N LYS A 33 1.62 -19.39 -4.24
CA LYS A 33 2.64 -19.31 -3.17
C LYS A 33 2.18 -18.47 -1.99
N ALA A 34 1.45 -17.38 -2.23
CA ALA A 34 0.84 -16.55 -1.20
C ALA A 34 -0.49 -15.98 -1.67
N ASP A 35 -1.38 -15.67 -0.73
CA ASP A 35 -2.64 -14.99 -0.99
C ASP A 35 -2.47 -13.50 -0.67
N VAL A 36 -2.90 -12.63 -1.59
CA VAL A 36 -2.89 -11.18 -1.41
C VAL A 36 -4.30 -10.73 -1.02
N VAL A 37 -4.41 -10.10 0.15
CA VAL A 37 -5.69 -9.70 0.76
C VAL A 37 -5.83 -8.18 0.68
N LEU A 38 -6.79 -7.72 -0.11
CA LEU A 38 -7.06 -6.29 -0.31
C LEU A 38 -7.88 -5.71 0.86
N ARG A 39 -7.37 -4.63 1.46
CA ARG A 39 -8.03 -3.81 2.50
C ARG A 39 -7.76 -2.33 2.21
N GLY A 40 -8.17 -1.88 1.02
CA GLY A 40 -8.15 -0.48 0.61
C GLY A 40 -9.49 0.21 0.88
N PHE A 41 -9.43 1.48 1.30
CA PHE A 41 -10.59 2.28 1.66
C PHE A 41 -10.45 3.69 1.06
N SER A 42 -11.06 3.92 -0.09
CA SER A 42 -10.98 5.20 -0.80
C SER A 42 -11.39 6.39 0.06
N GLY A 43 -10.57 7.43 0.05
CA GLY A 43 -10.79 8.66 0.80
C GLY A 43 -10.44 8.59 2.29
N TYR A 44 -10.07 7.43 2.83
CA TYR A 44 -9.74 7.28 4.25
C TYR A 44 -8.40 7.92 4.59
N ASN A 45 -8.38 8.61 5.73
CA ASN A 45 -7.19 9.05 6.43
C ASN A 45 -6.88 8.10 7.60
N THR A 46 -5.78 8.31 8.29
CA THR A 46 -5.36 7.46 9.41
C THR A 46 -6.35 7.48 10.59
N ARG A 47 -7.03 8.61 10.84
CA ARG A 47 -8.05 8.73 11.88
C ARG A 47 -9.23 7.81 11.62
N TRP A 48 -9.71 7.73 10.39
CA TRP A 48 -10.80 6.84 10.01
C TRP A 48 -10.34 5.39 9.90
N ALA A 49 -9.12 5.17 9.41
CA ALA A 49 -8.52 3.84 9.37
C ALA A 49 -8.50 3.18 10.76
N LEU A 50 -8.07 3.89 11.79
CA LEU A 50 -8.08 3.41 13.17
C LEU A 50 -9.49 3.03 13.67
N ARG A 51 -10.51 3.80 13.29
CA ARG A 51 -11.91 3.53 13.70
C ARG A 51 -12.47 2.22 13.16
N VAL A 52 -12.00 1.81 11.99
CA VAL A 52 -12.49 0.59 11.31
C VAL A 52 -11.52 -0.58 11.40
N LEU A 53 -10.32 -0.38 11.94
CA LEU A 53 -9.19 -1.30 11.86
C LEU A 53 -9.56 -2.72 12.29
N GLY A 54 -10.15 -2.90 13.47
CA GLY A 54 -10.60 -4.22 13.96
C GLY A 54 -11.56 -4.90 12.99
N ARG A 55 -12.59 -4.17 12.56
CA ARG A 55 -13.59 -4.68 11.63
C ARG A 55 -13.01 -4.95 10.24
N ALA A 56 -12.14 -4.08 9.76
CA ALA A 56 -11.48 -4.25 8.46
C ALA A 56 -10.59 -5.50 8.41
N MET A 57 -10.02 -5.89 9.56
CA MET A 57 -9.10 -7.03 9.67
C MET A 57 -9.77 -8.34 10.12
N GLU A 58 -11.03 -8.33 10.49
CA GLU A 58 -11.75 -9.47 11.09
C GLU A 58 -11.61 -10.78 10.29
N SER A 59 -11.57 -10.72 8.96
CA SER A 59 -11.40 -11.90 8.10
C SER A 59 -10.01 -12.00 7.45
N ALA A 60 -9.07 -11.12 7.77
CA ALA A 60 -7.75 -11.10 7.14
C ALA A 60 -6.78 -12.13 7.73
N ALA A 61 -7.05 -12.67 8.93
CA ALA A 61 -6.20 -13.60 9.65
C ALA A 61 -6.96 -14.87 10.06
N VAL A 62 -7.41 -15.67 9.09
CA VAL A 62 -8.03 -16.96 9.40
C VAL A 62 -6.93 -18.03 9.56
N GLY A 63 -6.75 -18.55 10.77
CA GLY A 63 -5.91 -19.70 11.07
C GLY A 63 -4.42 -19.44 11.33
N ALA A 64 -3.84 -18.31 10.87
CA ALA A 64 -2.46 -17.92 11.18
C ALA A 64 -2.27 -16.41 10.94
N ASP A 65 -1.27 -15.80 11.58
CA ASP A 65 -0.88 -14.42 11.31
C ASP A 65 -0.52 -14.25 9.83
N PRO A 66 -0.86 -13.11 9.19
CA PRO A 66 -0.32 -12.76 7.88
C PRO A 66 1.22 -12.70 7.92
N ALA A 67 1.88 -13.09 6.82
CA ALA A 67 3.32 -12.97 6.71
C ALA A 67 3.78 -11.51 6.75
N ALA A 68 3.04 -10.64 6.05
CA ALA A 68 3.26 -9.21 6.09
C ALA A 68 1.95 -8.43 5.92
N VAL A 69 1.95 -7.18 6.41
CA VAL A 69 0.94 -6.18 6.15
C VAL A 69 1.61 -4.89 5.67
N THR A 70 1.12 -4.33 4.56
CA THR A 70 1.49 -2.96 4.16
C THR A 70 0.52 -1.97 4.80
N VAL A 71 1.03 -0.82 5.25
CA VAL A 71 0.23 0.29 5.78
C VAL A 71 0.50 1.51 4.91
N PHE A 72 -0.45 1.85 4.06
CA PHE A 72 -0.30 2.88 3.04
C PHE A 72 -1.38 3.95 3.17
N PHE A 73 -1.15 4.91 4.05
CA PHE A 73 -1.98 6.09 4.32
C PHE A 73 -1.12 7.35 4.37
N GLY A 74 -1.79 8.50 4.31
CA GLY A 74 -1.16 9.80 4.40
C GLY A 74 -1.53 10.73 3.24
N ALA A 75 -1.92 10.19 2.09
CA ALA A 75 -2.34 10.98 0.95
C ALA A 75 -3.58 11.84 1.25
N ASN A 76 -4.51 11.33 2.06
CA ASN A 76 -5.69 12.06 2.51
C ASN A 76 -5.39 12.90 3.76
N ASP A 77 -4.59 12.40 4.68
CA ASP A 77 -4.14 13.13 5.87
C ASP A 77 -3.44 14.45 5.50
N ALA A 78 -2.64 14.44 4.43
CA ALA A 78 -1.92 15.58 3.89
C ALA A 78 -2.80 16.60 3.12
N SER A 79 -4.12 16.41 3.07
CA SER A 79 -5.04 17.45 2.58
C SER A 79 -4.86 18.74 3.38
N LEU A 80 -4.88 19.90 2.69
CA LEU A 80 -4.66 21.16 3.35
C LEU A 80 -5.87 21.60 4.20
N PRO A 81 -5.63 22.15 5.41
CA PRO A 81 -6.70 22.44 6.37
C PRO A 81 -7.60 23.61 5.97
N ASP A 82 -7.19 24.39 4.98
CA ASP A 82 -7.90 25.58 4.46
C ASP A 82 -8.40 25.39 3.02
N ARG A 83 -8.51 24.13 2.55
CA ARG A 83 -8.89 23.79 1.17
C ARG A 83 -10.14 22.90 1.14
N LYS A 84 -10.59 22.61 -0.09
CA LYS A 84 -11.85 21.90 -0.39
C LYS A 84 -11.98 20.55 0.31
N GLN A 85 -10.89 19.83 0.52
CA GLN A 85 -10.88 18.50 1.16
C GLN A 85 -10.47 18.54 2.65
N VAL A 86 -10.74 19.65 3.34
CA VAL A 86 -10.38 19.85 4.76
C VAL A 86 -10.86 18.74 5.70
N HIS A 87 -11.97 18.09 5.39
CA HIS A 87 -12.51 16.99 6.20
C HIS A 87 -11.63 15.74 6.21
N GLN A 88 -10.73 15.60 5.23
CA GLN A 88 -9.74 14.51 5.19
C GLN A 88 -8.47 14.86 5.97
N HIS A 89 -8.21 16.14 6.20
CA HIS A 89 -6.99 16.59 6.88
C HIS A 89 -6.85 15.99 8.28
N VAL A 90 -5.65 15.50 8.56
CA VAL A 90 -5.22 15.07 9.89
C VAL A 90 -3.93 15.81 10.23
N PRO A 91 -3.86 16.55 11.36
CA PRO A 91 -2.62 17.22 11.75
C PRO A 91 -1.43 16.27 11.82
N LEU A 92 -0.23 16.75 11.49
CA LEU A 92 0.97 15.94 11.34
C LEU A 92 1.29 15.09 12.59
N GLU A 93 1.18 15.68 13.78
CA GLU A 93 1.43 14.97 15.04
C GLU A 93 0.41 13.86 15.29
N GLU A 94 -0.86 14.10 14.93
CA GLU A 94 -1.91 13.10 15.02
C GLU A 94 -1.71 11.98 13.99
N TYR A 95 -1.30 12.32 12.76
CA TYR A 95 -0.93 11.33 11.74
C TYR A 95 0.16 10.38 12.24
N GLN A 96 1.22 10.92 12.85
CA GLN A 96 2.28 10.11 13.43
C GLN A 96 1.78 9.21 14.58
N SER A 97 0.93 9.77 15.47
CA SER A 97 0.31 9.00 16.53
C SER A 97 -0.54 7.86 15.97
N ASN A 98 -1.39 8.17 14.99
CA ASN A 98 -2.25 7.19 14.35
C ASN A 98 -1.47 6.06 13.67
N LEU A 99 -0.35 6.37 13.02
CA LEU A 99 0.53 5.33 12.45
C LEU A 99 1.10 4.40 13.53
N ARG A 100 1.54 4.96 14.68
CA ARG A 100 2.02 4.16 15.81
C ARG A 100 0.93 3.24 16.35
N ASP A 101 -0.29 3.77 16.50
CA ASP A 101 -1.43 3.00 17.01
C ASP A 101 -1.86 1.89 16.04
N ILE A 102 -1.82 2.14 14.71
CA ILE A 102 -2.05 1.12 13.69
C ILE A 102 -0.98 0.02 13.78
N CYS A 103 0.29 0.38 13.91
CA CYS A 103 1.38 -0.58 14.07
C CYS A 103 1.25 -1.38 15.37
N ALA A 104 0.89 -0.72 16.48
CA ALA A 104 0.68 -1.36 17.78
C ALA A 104 -0.46 -2.39 17.71
N TYR A 105 -1.59 -2.02 17.07
CA TYR A 105 -2.69 -2.95 16.82
C TYR A 105 -2.23 -4.21 16.08
N PHE A 106 -1.50 -4.08 14.98
CA PHE A 106 -1.01 -5.25 14.24
C PHE A 106 -0.02 -6.08 15.06
N LYS A 107 0.82 -5.46 15.87
CA LYS A 107 1.73 -6.17 16.75
C LYS A 107 1.02 -6.94 17.84
N GLU A 108 -0.07 -6.41 18.37
CA GLU A 108 -0.91 -7.08 19.35
C GLU A 108 -1.71 -8.23 18.73
N GLN A 109 -2.36 -7.99 17.60
CA GLN A 109 -3.22 -8.98 16.95
C GLN A 109 -2.45 -10.06 16.19
N TRP A 110 -1.31 -9.70 15.58
CA TRP A 110 -0.49 -10.55 14.73
C TRP A 110 1.00 -10.41 15.08
N PRO A 111 1.45 -10.98 16.21
CA PRO A 111 2.82 -10.78 16.73
C PRO A 111 3.93 -11.16 15.76
N SER A 112 3.70 -12.15 14.89
CA SER A 112 4.69 -12.64 13.92
C SER A 112 4.71 -11.85 12.62
N THR A 113 3.68 -11.02 12.34
CA THR A 113 3.53 -10.28 11.09
C THR A 113 4.60 -9.21 10.92
N LYS A 114 5.18 -9.12 9.73
CA LYS A 114 6.04 -8.00 9.34
C LYS A 114 5.17 -6.82 8.89
N ILE A 115 5.37 -5.66 9.50
CA ILE A 115 4.66 -4.43 9.14
C ILE A 115 5.57 -3.62 8.22
N ILE A 116 5.06 -3.23 7.05
CA ILE A 116 5.77 -2.41 6.06
C ILE A 116 4.99 -1.10 5.91
N LEU A 117 5.60 0.01 6.29
CA LEU A 117 5.01 1.34 6.07
C LEU A 117 5.33 1.80 4.64
N ILE A 118 4.38 2.52 4.03
CA ILE A 118 4.56 3.16 2.73
C ILE A 118 4.23 4.63 2.89
N THR A 119 5.16 5.53 2.49
CA THR A 119 4.93 6.97 2.55
C THR A 119 3.80 7.39 1.61
N PRO A 120 3.04 8.48 1.88
CA PRO A 120 2.16 9.06 0.87
C PRO A 120 2.97 9.36 -0.40
N PRO A 121 2.34 9.27 -1.60
CA PRO A 121 3.02 9.54 -2.87
C PRO A 121 3.23 11.04 -3.08
N PRO A 122 4.04 11.44 -4.07
CA PRO A 122 4.13 12.84 -4.48
C PRO A 122 2.83 13.31 -5.12
N ILE A 123 2.63 14.62 -5.15
CA ILE A 123 1.44 15.29 -5.69
C ILE A 123 1.83 16.14 -6.90
N TYR A 124 0.99 16.14 -7.93
CA TYR A 124 1.08 17.07 -9.04
C TYR A 124 -0.10 18.04 -9.01
N GLU A 125 0.14 19.23 -8.49
CA GLU A 125 -0.86 20.24 -8.15
C GLU A 125 -1.72 20.68 -9.34
N LEU A 126 -1.12 20.86 -10.52
CA LEU A 126 -1.87 21.28 -11.72
C LEU A 126 -2.90 20.24 -12.14
N ALA A 127 -2.54 18.96 -12.09
CA ALA A 127 -3.50 17.89 -12.38
C ALA A 127 -4.59 17.80 -11.31
N ARG A 128 -4.27 18.06 -10.02
CA ARG A 128 -5.27 18.13 -8.95
C ARG A 128 -6.26 19.27 -9.16
N ILE A 129 -5.79 20.43 -9.60
CA ILE A 129 -6.66 21.57 -9.94
C ILE A 129 -7.60 21.18 -11.08
N ARG A 130 -7.07 20.59 -12.14
CA ARG A 130 -7.86 20.13 -13.30
C ARG A 130 -8.91 19.09 -12.91
N ASP A 131 -8.53 18.08 -12.14
CA ASP A 131 -9.44 17.04 -11.65
C ASP A 131 -10.59 17.64 -10.82
N MET A 132 -10.27 18.60 -9.96
CA MET A 132 -11.23 19.18 -9.03
C MET A 132 -12.15 20.24 -9.64
N TYR A 133 -11.66 21.01 -10.60
CA TYR A 133 -12.39 22.16 -11.17
C TYR A 133 -12.69 22.02 -12.66
N GLY A 134 -12.18 20.98 -13.33
CA GLY A 134 -12.39 20.70 -14.74
C GLY A 134 -11.59 21.58 -15.70
N GLU A 135 -10.65 22.39 -15.19
CA GLU A 135 -9.85 23.33 -15.97
C GLU A 135 -8.51 23.63 -15.31
N ASP A 136 -7.55 24.10 -16.11
CA ASP A 136 -6.26 24.63 -15.64
C ASP A 136 -6.43 26.11 -15.30
N ASP A 137 -6.99 26.43 -14.15
CA ASP A 137 -7.18 27.80 -13.68
C ASP A 137 -6.13 28.15 -12.61
N PRO A 138 -5.15 29.02 -12.90
CA PRO A 138 -4.12 29.40 -11.94
C PRO A 138 -4.64 30.19 -10.73
N SER A 139 -5.90 30.67 -10.77
CA SER A 139 -6.54 31.29 -9.61
C SER A 139 -7.06 30.27 -8.60
N LYS A 140 -7.20 29.01 -8.99
CA LYS A 140 -7.62 27.92 -8.12
C LYS A 140 -6.44 27.35 -7.35
N LEU A 141 -6.73 26.91 -6.14
CA LEU A 141 -5.72 26.33 -5.26
C LEU A 141 -5.98 24.84 -5.09
N PRO A 142 -4.94 24.00 -5.21
CA PRO A 142 -5.08 22.56 -5.01
C PRO A 142 -5.41 22.26 -3.55
N GLU A 143 -6.09 21.17 -3.32
CA GLU A 143 -6.41 20.69 -1.96
C GLU A 143 -5.23 19.97 -1.30
N ARG A 144 -4.21 19.63 -2.09
CA ARG A 144 -2.95 18.99 -1.68
C ARG A 144 -1.79 19.61 -2.43
N THR A 145 -0.62 19.60 -1.80
CA THR A 145 0.63 20.02 -2.44
C THR A 145 1.70 18.96 -2.28
N ASN A 146 2.68 18.95 -3.19
CA ASN A 146 3.82 18.04 -3.08
C ASN A 146 4.67 18.35 -1.83
N GLU A 147 4.74 19.59 -1.42
CA GLU A 147 5.43 20.01 -0.18
C GLU A 147 4.75 19.40 1.06
N ALA A 148 3.42 19.52 1.16
CA ALA A 148 2.66 18.90 2.25
C ALA A 148 2.82 17.37 2.23
N ALA A 149 2.66 16.73 1.07
CA ALA A 149 2.86 15.29 0.94
C ALA A 149 4.27 14.86 1.38
N GLY A 150 5.31 15.62 1.02
CA GLY A 150 6.69 15.38 1.45
C GLY A 150 6.87 15.50 2.98
N THR A 151 6.17 16.44 3.62
CA THR A 151 6.16 16.56 5.08
C THR A 151 5.57 15.32 5.76
N TYR A 152 4.45 14.80 5.24
CA TYR A 152 3.85 13.57 5.75
C TYR A 152 4.68 12.33 5.40
N ALA A 153 5.34 12.30 4.25
CA ALA A 153 6.29 11.25 3.91
C ALA A 153 7.44 11.18 4.92
N GLN A 154 8.04 12.33 5.26
CA GLN A 154 9.10 12.40 6.27
C GLN A 154 8.60 11.97 7.66
N ALA A 155 7.37 12.31 8.02
CA ALA A 155 6.76 11.86 9.27
C ALA A 155 6.58 10.33 9.30
N CYS A 156 6.15 9.72 8.19
CA CYS A 156 6.06 8.27 8.04
C CYS A 156 7.43 7.58 8.20
N LEU A 157 8.46 8.10 7.54
CA LEU A 157 9.85 7.61 7.67
C LEU A 157 10.34 7.67 9.12
N THR A 158 10.01 8.75 9.82
CA THR A 158 10.36 8.94 11.24
C THR A 158 9.72 7.85 12.11
N VAL A 159 8.40 7.62 11.96
CA VAL A 159 7.68 6.58 12.71
C VAL A 159 8.22 5.18 12.38
N ALA A 160 8.48 4.89 11.10
CA ALA A 160 9.04 3.60 10.68
C ALA A 160 10.39 3.33 11.35
N LYS A 161 11.27 4.34 11.39
CA LYS A 161 12.57 4.25 12.05
C LYS A 161 12.45 4.04 13.56
N GLU A 162 11.57 4.79 14.23
CA GLU A 162 11.31 4.65 15.66
C GLU A 162 10.83 3.24 16.04
N LEU A 163 9.94 2.67 15.22
CA LEU A 163 9.36 1.35 15.44
C LEU A 163 10.20 0.19 14.86
N ASN A 164 11.32 0.50 14.19
CA ASN A 164 12.16 -0.46 13.49
C ASN A 164 11.38 -1.31 12.48
N HIS A 165 10.51 -0.67 11.69
CA HIS A 165 9.76 -1.30 10.61
C HIS A 165 10.37 -0.99 9.25
N PRO A 166 10.35 -1.92 8.29
CA PRO A 166 10.61 -1.63 6.88
C PRO A 166 9.71 -0.51 6.38
N VAL A 167 10.26 0.36 5.53
CA VAL A 167 9.50 1.47 4.94
C VAL A 167 9.85 1.65 3.48
N ILE A 168 8.83 1.93 2.68
CA ILE A 168 8.96 2.27 1.26
C ILE A 168 8.74 3.78 1.13
N ASP A 169 9.79 4.51 0.78
CA ASP A 169 9.71 5.94 0.46
C ASP A 169 9.30 6.14 -1.00
N ILE A 170 8.01 5.94 -1.26
CA ILE A 170 7.47 6.10 -2.63
C ILE A 170 7.46 7.57 -3.06
N TRP A 171 7.37 8.52 -2.11
CA TRP A 171 7.46 9.95 -2.40
C TRP A 171 8.77 10.32 -3.07
N THR A 172 9.89 9.92 -2.49
CA THR A 172 11.23 10.16 -3.07
C THR A 172 11.47 9.31 -4.31
N LYS A 173 11.09 8.03 -4.27
CA LYS A 173 11.35 7.08 -5.35
C LYS A 173 10.69 7.49 -6.66
N MET A 174 9.43 7.88 -6.61
CA MET A 174 8.68 8.25 -7.82
C MET A 174 9.26 9.50 -8.49
N GLN A 175 9.71 10.47 -7.71
CA GLN A 175 10.29 11.73 -8.20
C GLN A 175 11.67 11.56 -8.86
N GLN A 176 12.29 10.39 -8.78
CA GLN A 176 13.53 10.08 -9.51
C GLN A 176 13.31 9.80 -11.01
N PHE A 177 12.08 9.56 -11.42
CA PHE A 177 11.76 9.28 -12.81
C PHE A 177 11.47 10.59 -13.57
N PRO A 178 11.95 10.72 -14.82
CA PRO A 178 11.59 11.86 -15.67
C PRO A 178 10.06 11.95 -15.85
N ASP A 179 9.54 13.16 -15.87
CA ASP A 179 8.10 13.43 -16.11
C ASP A 179 7.15 12.64 -15.20
N TRP A 180 7.59 12.29 -13.98
CA TRP A 180 6.79 11.50 -13.02
C TRP A 180 5.39 12.07 -12.80
N GLN A 181 5.24 13.39 -12.88
CA GLN A 181 3.97 14.10 -12.70
C GLN A 181 2.87 13.58 -13.62
N THR A 182 3.23 13.23 -14.85
CA THR A 182 2.30 12.80 -15.90
C THR A 182 2.48 11.35 -16.30
N SER A 183 3.69 10.79 -16.12
CA SER A 183 3.96 9.39 -16.44
C SER A 183 3.49 8.45 -15.33
N ALA A 184 3.64 8.85 -14.05
CA ALA A 184 3.32 8.01 -12.91
C ALA A 184 1.96 8.32 -12.25
N LEU A 185 1.42 9.55 -12.44
CA LEU A 185 0.14 9.99 -11.87
C LEU A 185 -0.90 10.27 -12.95
N CYS A 186 -2.14 9.77 -12.76
CA CYS A 186 -3.21 9.97 -13.74
C CYS A 186 -4.03 11.25 -13.50
N ASP A 187 -4.21 11.63 -12.24
CA ASP A 187 -4.99 12.80 -11.82
C ASP A 187 -4.20 13.72 -10.86
N GLY A 188 -2.88 13.49 -10.79
CA GLY A 188 -1.98 14.21 -9.88
C GLY A 188 -1.87 13.60 -8.48
N LEU A 189 -2.51 12.45 -8.22
CA LEU A 189 -2.47 11.69 -6.97
C LEU A 189 -2.44 10.18 -7.22
N HIS A 190 -3.44 9.65 -7.94
CA HIS A 190 -3.57 8.22 -8.20
C HIS A 190 -2.61 7.77 -9.31
N PHE A 191 -2.24 6.48 -9.27
CA PHE A 191 -1.18 5.95 -10.12
C PHE A 191 -1.68 5.53 -11.50
N THR A 192 -0.88 5.84 -12.51
CA THR A 192 -0.94 5.16 -13.80
C THR A 192 -0.43 3.72 -13.67
N PRO A 193 -0.55 2.86 -14.69
CA PRO A 193 0.13 1.56 -14.69
C PRO A 193 1.64 1.65 -14.44
N PHE A 194 2.31 2.71 -14.91
CA PHE A 194 3.73 2.95 -14.63
C PHE A 194 3.98 3.30 -13.16
N GLY A 195 3.18 4.19 -12.56
CA GLY A 195 3.29 4.50 -11.13
C GLY A 195 3.03 3.27 -10.25
N ASN A 196 2.04 2.45 -10.62
CA ASN A 196 1.78 1.16 -9.97
C ASN A 196 2.98 0.21 -10.08
N LYS A 197 3.65 0.18 -11.24
CA LYS A 197 4.86 -0.65 -11.44
C LYS A 197 6.00 -0.22 -10.53
N ILE A 198 6.22 1.10 -10.35
CA ILE A 198 7.24 1.62 -9.43
C ILE A 198 6.96 1.12 -8.01
N LEU A 199 5.72 1.23 -7.53
CA LEU A 199 5.36 0.75 -6.19
C LEU A 199 5.49 -0.77 -6.07
N PHE A 200 5.03 -1.52 -7.07
CA PHE A 200 5.17 -2.98 -7.11
C PHE A 200 6.63 -3.42 -6.93
N ASP A 201 7.56 -2.81 -7.68
CA ASP A 201 8.99 -3.14 -7.58
C ASP A 201 9.55 -2.84 -6.18
N CYS A 202 9.20 -1.69 -5.59
CA CYS A 202 9.60 -1.34 -4.22
C CYS A 202 9.04 -2.32 -3.18
N VAL A 203 7.79 -2.78 -3.35
CA VAL A 203 7.18 -3.77 -2.45
C VAL A 203 7.89 -5.11 -2.57
N LEU A 204 8.21 -5.57 -3.78
CA LEU A 204 8.98 -6.80 -3.97
C LEU A 204 10.37 -6.73 -3.33
N GLU A 205 11.13 -5.67 -3.60
CA GLU A 205 12.46 -5.45 -3.00
C GLU A 205 12.38 -5.49 -1.47
N THR A 206 11.34 -4.86 -0.89
CA THR A 206 11.15 -4.83 0.56
C THR A 206 10.77 -6.22 1.10
N LEU A 207 9.87 -6.94 0.44
CA LEU A 207 9.49 -8.31 0.82
C LEU A 207 10.69 -9.26 0.76
N GLU A 208 11.51 -9.17 -0.26
CA GLU A 208 12.75 -9.97 -0.38
C GLU A 208 13.72 -9.66 0.76
N SER A 209 13.88 -8.39 1.14
CA SER A 209 14.75 -7.96 2.24
C SER A 209 14.37 -8.55 3.60
N ILE A 210 13.09 -8.88 3.80
CA ILE A 210 12.56 -9.51 5.02
C ILE A 210 12.42 -11.04 4.90
N GLY A 211 12.98 -11.63 3.83
CA GLY A 211 12.98 -13.09 3.60
C GLY A 211 11.73 -13.67 2.96
N PHE A 212 10.85 -12.81 2.42
CA PHE A 212 9.64 -13.24 1.74
C PHE A 212 9.79 -13.08 0.22
N SER A 213 10.12 -14.17 -0.48
CA SER A 213 10.35 -14.16 -1.92
C SER A 213 9.71 -15.40 -2.58
N GLN A 214 9.56 -15.36 -3.90
CA GLN A 214 9.10 -16.53 -4.65
C GLN A 214 9.97 -17.77 -4.41
N GLY A 215 11.28 -17.59 -4.26
CA GLY A 215 12.22 -18.69 -4.04
C GLY A 215 12.13 -19.28 -2.63
N SER A 216 11.74 -18.50 -1.63
CA SER A 216 11.58 -18.96 -0.23
C SER A 216 10.23 -19.65 0.03
N LEU A 217 9.25 -19.51 -0.88
CA LEU A 217 7.92 -20.05 -0.71
C LEU A 217 7.69 -21.29 -1.59
N GLN A 218 7.01 -22.28 -1.03
CA GLN A 218 6.57 -23.47 -1.76
C GLN A 218 5.17 -23.27 -2.33
N ALA A 219 4.90 -23.90 -3.48
CA ALA A 219 3.54 -23.98 -3.99
C ALA A 219 2.66 -24.81 -3.03
N ASP A 220 1.39 -24.44 -2.92
CA ASP A 220 0.43 -25.06 -2.00
C ASP A 220 0.07 -26.51 -2.33
N LEU A 221 0.16 -26.87 -3.61
CA LEU A 221 -0.18 -28.18 -4.16
C LEU A 221 0.82 -28.55 -5.26
N PRO A 222 0.91 -29.82 -5.66
CA PRO A 222 1.77 -30.25 -6.76
C PRO A 222 1.53 -29.44 -8.03
N LEU A 223 2.61 -29.07 -8.71
CA LEU A 223 2.54 -28.45 -10.03
C LEU A 223 2.22 -29.51 -11.09
N PHE A 224 1.70 -29.09 -12.23
CA PHE A 224 1.32 -30.02 -13.30
C PHE A 224 2.45 -30.99 -13.70
N HIS A 225 3.68 -30.49 -13.75
CA HIS A 225 4.86 -31.31 -14.11
C HIS A 225 5.34 -32.23 -12.98
N ASP A 226 4.86 -32.06 -11.75
CA ASP A 226 5.15 -32.96 -10.63
C ASP A 226 4.20 -34.19 -10.61
N ILE A 227 3.15 -34.16 -11.43
CA ILE A 227 2.13 -35.22 -11.49
C ILE A 227 2.54 -36.29 -12.49
N ASP A 228 2.81 -37.49 -11.99
CA ASP A 228 3.08 -38.63 -12.85
C ASP A 228 1.80 -39.04 -13.63
N PRO A 229 1.79 -38.93 -14.98
CA PRO A 229 0.60 -39.31 -15.77
C PRO A 229 0.13 -40.77 -15.60
N LYS A 230 1.05 -41.67 -15.19
CA LYS A 230 0.74 -43.09 -14.96
C LYS A 230 0.21 -43.36 -13.55
N ASN A 231 0.49 -42.49 -12.61
CA ASN A 231 0.02 -42.59 -11.22
C ASN A 231 -0.27 -41.20 -10.62
N PRO A 232 -1.29 -40.50 -11.13
CA PRO A 232 -1.53 -39.10 -10.75
C PRO A 232 -1.88 -38.90 -9.28
N LEU A 233 -2.53 -39.90 -8.65
CA LEU A 233 -2.97 -39.81 -7.25
C LEU A 233 -1.79 -39.79 -6.26
N LYS A 234 -0.65 -40.36 -6.62
CA LYS A 234 0.57 -40.33 -5.77
C LYS A 234 1.01 -38.93 -5.41
N ALA A 235 0.87 -37.95 -6.31
CA ALA A 235 1.26 -36.57 -6.07
C ALA A 235 0.41 -35.89 -4.98
N PHE A 236 -0.79 -36.39 -4.70
CA PHE A 236 -1.73 -35.81 -3.73
C PHE A 236 -1.73 -36.52 -2.36
N GLY A 237 -0.84 -37.49 -2.16
CA GLY A 237 -0.72 -38.20 -0.89
C GLY A 237 -1.91 -39.13 -0.57
N VAL A 238 -2.64 -39.57 -1.58
CA VAL A 238 -3.78 -40.54 -1.48
C VAL A 238 -3.41 -41.84 -2.11
#